data_08aad44c9c166cc119f442c3fa7a2483
#
_entry.id   08aad44c9c166cc119f442c3fa7a2483
#
_cell.length_a   1.000
_cell.length_b   1.000
_cell.length_c   1.000
_cell.angle_alpha   90.00
_cell.angle_beta   90.00
_cell.angle_gamma   90.00
#
_symmetry.space_group_name_H-M   'P 1'
#
loop_
_entity.id
_entity.type
_entity.pdbx_description
1 polymer ?
#
loop_
_entity_poly.entity_id
_entity_poly.type
_entity_poly.pdbx_seq_one_letter_code
_entity_poly.pdbx_strand_id
1 'polypeptide(L)'
;MASLLYGSGLRLRECLKLRVKDLDFGYRQVLVRDGKGAKDRVSMLPESLIEPLMQQLVRVKALHERDLAGGYGEVELPDALWRKYPRAPCEWGWQFVFPSHKLSADPRTGVIRRHHVYENYLARGVQRAARAAGIVKHVSCHTLRHSFATHLLENGYDIRTVQELLGHSSVETTMIYTHVMNKGGRGVRSPLDAQAAGAPERTRPPRAA
;
A
#
# COMPACT_ATOMS: atom_id res chain seq x y z
N MET A 1 4.64 4.10 -7.40
CA MET A 1 3.19 3.87 -7.21
C MET A 1 2.80 2.41 -7.33
N ALA A 2 2.98 1.75 -8.47
CA ALA A 2 2.61 0.33 -8.60
C ALA A 2 3.23 -0.56 -7.51
N SER A 3 4.50 -0.34 -7.19
CA SER A 3 5.20 -1.04 -6.11
C SER A 3 4.58 -0.82 -4.72
N LEU A 4 3.98 0.34 -4.45
CA LEU A 4 3.23 0.58 -3.21
C LEU A 4 1.89 -0.16 -3.18
N LEU A 5 1.21 -0.29 -4.32
CA LEU A 5 -0.01 -1.11 -4.39
C LEU A 5 0.28 -2.57 -4.06
N TYR A 6 1.40 -3.11 -4.56
CA TYR A 6 1.83 -4.48 -4.30
C TYR A 6 2.52 -4.64 -2.94
N GLY A 7 3.44 -3.75 -2.58
CA GLY A 7 4.29 -3.92 -1.39
C GLY A 7 3.67 -3.42 -0.09
N SER A 8 2.67 -2.51 -0.16
CA SER A 8 1.97 -1.98 1.01
C SER A 8 0.47 -2.27 0.97
N GLY A 9 -0.02 -2.95 -0.07
CA GLY A 9 -1.43 -3.29 -0.21
C GLY A 9 -2.38 -2.08 -0.32
N LEU A 10 -1.91 -0.92 -0.78
CA LEU A 10 -2.72 0.28 -0.89
C LEU A 10 -3.80 0.14 -1.97
N ARG A 11 -4.96 0.79 -1.77
CA ARG A 11 -5.91 1.04 -2.85
C ARG A 11 -5.36 2.10 -3.79
N LEU A 12 -5.80 2.11 -5.06
CA LEU A 12 -5.37 3.11 -6.04
C LEU A 12 -5.50 4.54 -5.49
N ARG A 13 -6.67 4.92 -5.01
CA ARG A 13 -6.93 6.27 -4.48
C ARG A 13 -6.13 6.59 -3.23
N GLU A 14 -5.89 5.61 -2.35
CA GLU A 14 -5.04 5.79 -1.16
C GLU A 14 -3.60 6.12 -1.60
N CYS A 15 -3.06 5.38 -2.56
CA CYS A 15 -1.73 5.65 -3.10
C CYS A 15 -1.63 7.03 -3.75
N LEU A 16 -2.63 7.44 -4.54
CA LEU A 16 -2.63 8.75 -5.20
C LEU A 16 -2.73 9.92 -4.24
N LYS A 17 -3.54 9.77 -3.18
CA LYS A 17 -3.75 10.79 -2.14
C LYS A 17 -2.68 10.79 -1.05
N LEU A 18 -1.67 9.92 -1.13
CA LEU A 18 -0.61 9.82 -0.14
C LEU A 18 0.13 11.16 0.01
N ARG A 19 0.29 11.61 1.25
CA ARG A 19 0.99 12.86 1.59
C ARG A 19 2.36 12.57 2.16
N VAL A 20 3.24 13.57 2.10
CA VAL A 20 4.62 13.46 2.60
C VAL A 20 4.64 12.99 4.06
N LYS A 21 3.79 13.57 4.92
CA LYS A 21 3.69 13.21 6.35
C LYS A 21 3.13 11.82 6.63
N ASP A 22 2.60 11.13 5.62
CA ASP A 22 2.03 9.81 5.77
C ASP A 22 3.08 8.70 5.56
N LEU A 23 4.32 9.10 5.18
CA LEU A 23 5.46 8.21 5.05
C LEU A 23 6.34 8.27 6.28
N ASP A 24 6.47 7.17 7.00
CA ASP A 24 7.42 7.03 8.09
C ASP A 24 8.55 6.08 7.69
N PHE A 25 9.70 6.66 7.36
CA PHE A 25 10.87 5.90 6.95
C PHE A 25 11.58 5.22 8.14
N GLY A 26 11.46 5.80 9.34
CA GLY A 26 12.07 5.26 10.55
C GLY A 26 11.38 3.99 11.01
N TYR A 27 10.06 4.02 11.13
CA TYR A 27 9.24 2.86 11.49
C TYR A 27 8.89 1.98 10.29
N ARG A 28 9.27 2.37 9.06
CA ARG A 28 8.93 1.67 7.80
C ARG A 28 7.43 1.47 7.64
N GLN A 29 6.69 2.56 7.80
CA GLN A 29 5.23 2.54 7.80
C GLN A 29 4.65 3.56 6.82
N VAL A 30 3.46 3.25 6.34
CA VAL A 30 2.61 4.15 5.55
C VAL A 30 1.32 4.34 6.31
N LEU A 31 1.02 5.57 6.69
CA LEU A 31 -0.27 5.92 7.29
C LEU A 31 -1.29 6.17 6.18
N VAL A 32 -2.31 5.33 6.12
CA VAL A 32 -3.42 5.46 5.16
C VAL A 32 -4.57 6.15 5.85
N ARG A 33 -4.89 7.36 5.37
CA ARG A 33 -5.97 8.19 5.90
C ARG A 33 -7.25 7.97 5.09
N ASP A 34 -8.39 8.20 5.73
CA ASP A 34 -9.72 8.09 5.11
C ASP A 34 -9.94 6.76 4.37
N GLY A 35 -9.50 5.65 4.95
CA GLY A 35 -9.84 4.32 4.47
C GLY A 35 -11.36 4.14 4.37
N LYS A 36 -11.82 3.04 3.78
CA LYS A 36 -13.26 2.72 3.70
C LYS A 36 -13.87 2.77 5.11
N GLY A 37 -14.80 3.71 5.35
CA GLY A 37 -15.42 3.94 6.66
C GLY A 37 -14.69 4.97 7.54
N ALA A 38 -13.89 5.89 6.95
CA ALA A 38 -13.18 6.98 7.63
C ALA A 38 -12.26 6.53 8.79
N LYS A 39 -11.70 5.30 8.70
CA LYS A 39 -10.74 4.78 9.68
C LYS A 39 -9.34 4.83 9.09
N ASP A 40 -8.44 5.51 9.79
CA ASP A 40 -7.02 5.47 9.49
C ASP A 40 -6.46 4.08 9.80
N ARG A 41 -5.46 3.66 9.03
CA ARG A 41 -4.70 2.43 9.29
C ARG A 41 -3.24 2.62 8.96
N VAL A 42 -2.41 1.81 9.56
CA VAL A 42 -1.00 1.71 9.24
C VAL A 42 -0.77 0.49 8.35
N SER A 43 0.04 0.65 7.32
CA SER A 43 0.54 -0.46 6.50
C SER A 43 2.06 -0.40 6.44
N MET A 44 2.69 -1.50 6.01
CA MET A 44 4.14 -1.57 5.89
C MET A 44 4.65 -0.74 4.72
N LEU A 45 5.83 -0.13 4.88
CA LEU A 45 6.63 0.46 3.81
C LEU A 45 7.77 -0.49 3.48
N PRO A 46 7.79 -1.10 2.28
CA PRO A 46 8.89 -1.99 1.89
C PRO A 46 10.23 -1.27 1.88
N GLU A 47 11.27 -1.91 2.42
CA GLU A 47 12.61 -1.34 2.50
C GLU A 47 13.15 -0.95 1.11
N SER A 48 12.89 -1.76 0.10
CA SER A 48 13.27 -1.50 -1.30
C SER A 48 12.64 -0.23 -1.90
N LEU A 49 11.61 0.34 -1.26
CA LEU A 49 10.95 1.56 -1.71
C LEU A 49 11.44 2.81 -0.98
N ILE A 50 12.25 2.68 0.08
CA ILE A 50 12.73 3.83 0.87
C ILE A 50 13.51 4.77 -0.03
N GLU A 51 14.59 4.32 -0.63
CA GLU A 51 15.45 5.15 -1.46
C GLU A 51 14.70 5.76 -2.68
N PRO A 52 13.93 4.98 -3.48
CA PRO A 52 13.14 5.55 -4.57
C PRO A 52 12.12 6.61 -4.11
N LEU A 53 11.53 6.45 -2.91
CA LEU A 53 10.59 7.43 -2.38
C LEU A 53 11.30 8.68 -1.87
N MET A 54 12.45 8.55 -1.22
CA MET A 54 13.26 9.70 -0.80
C MET A 54 13.67 10.54 -2.01
N GLN A 55 14.12 9.91 -3.11
CA GLN A 55 14.43 10.59 -4.37
C GLN A 55 13.18 11.25 -4.98
N GLN A 56 12.02 10.61 -4.89
CA GLN A 56 10.76 11.21 -5.32
C GLN A 56 10.44 12.45 -4.49
N LEU A 57 10.61 12.40 -3.16
CA LEU A 57 10.34 13.53 -2.28
C LEU A 57 11.26 14.71 -2.56
N VAL A 58 12.53 14.49 -2.90
CA VAL A 58 13.43 15.57 -3.33
C VAL A 58 12.88 16.30 -4.56
N ARG A 59 12.41 15.56 -5.58
CA ARG A 59 11.81 16.15 -6.79
C ARG A 59 10.51 16.90 -6.48
N VAL A 60 9.69 16.34 -5.62
CA VAL A 60 8.42 16.96 -5.21
C VAL A 60 8.65 18.21 -4.40
N LYS A 61 9.69 18.25 -3.55
CA LYS A 61 10.06 19.42 -2.77
C LYS A 61 10.49 20.57 -3.66
N ALA A 62 11.35 20.32 -4.62
CA ALA A 62 11.75 21.33 -5.61
C ALA A 62 10.57 21.86 -6.44
N LEU A 63 9.61 20.97 -6.78
CA LEU A 63 8.38 21.36 -7.46
C LEU A 63 7.50 22.25 -6.56
N HIS A 64 7.34 21.88 -5.29
CA HIS A 64 6.56 22.63 -4.32
C HIS A 64 7.16 24.04 -4.05
N GLU A 65 8.48 24.13 -3.89
CA GLU A 65 9.19 25.41 -3.71
C GLU A 65 8.98 26.34 -4.93
N ARG A 66 9.03 25.78 -6.13
CA ARG A 66 8.71 26.54 -7.36
C ARG A 66 7.26 26.99 -7.40
N ASP A 67 6.31 26.13 -7.02
CA ASP A 67 4.89 26.47 -6.97
C ASP A 67 4.61 27.57 -5.91
N LEU A 68 5.28 27.50 -4.75
CA LEU A 68 5.22 28.54 -3.70
C LEU A 68 5.72 29.88 -4.22
N ALA A 69 6.86 29.89 -4.91
CA ALA A 69 7.42 31.12 -5.51
C ALA A 69 6.48 31.72 -6.57
N GLY A 70 5.69 30.89 -7.25
CA GLY A 70 4.67 31.30 -8.21
C GLY A 70 3.30 31.64 -7.60
N GLY A 71 3.14 31.54 -6.27
CA GLY A 71 1.85 31.78 -5.59
C GLY A 71 0.85 30.63 -5.64
N TYR A 72 1.29 29.39 -5.98
CA TYR A 72 0.41 28.22 -6.20
C TYR A 72 0.69 27.03 -5.27
N GLY A 73 1.43 27.23 -4.19
CA GLY A 73 1.92 26.17 -3.30
C GLY A 73 0.85 25.50 -2.42
N GLU A 74 -0.41 25.86 -2.54
CA GLU A 74 -1.49 25.28 -1.77
C GLU A 74 -1.92 23.92 -2.32
N VAL A 75 -2.26 23.01 -1.38
CA VAL A 75 -2.98 21.75 -1.68
C VAL A 75 -4.34 21.75 -1.01
N GLU A 76 -5.28 20.98 -1.59
CA GLU A 76 -6.54 20.72 -0.93
C GLU A 76 -6.32 19.94 0.37
N LEU A 77 -6.94 20.39 1.45
CA LEU A 77 -6.99 19.66 2.72
C LEU A 77 -8.33 18.94 2.88
N PRO A 78 -8.34 17.77 3.56
CA PRO A 78 -9.59 17.10 3.90
C PRO A 78 -10.47 17.96 4.80
N ASP A 79 -11.78 17.92 4.56
CA ASP A 79 -12.83 18.51 5.38
C ASP A 79 -12.58 19.98 5.79
N ALA A 80 -12.84 20.31 7.06
CA ALA A 80 -12.67 21.66 7.60
C ALA A 80 -11.26 21.95 8.14
N LEU A 81 -10.25 21.11 7.87
CA LEU A 81 -8.90 21.28 8.41
C LEU A 81 -8.26 22.62 7.98
N TRP A 82 -8.58 23.12 6.80
CA TRP A 82 -8.09 24.42 6.34
C TRP A 82 -8.56 25.60 7.24
N ARG A 83 -9.74 25.47 7.89
CA ARG A 83 -10.24 26.47 8.84
C ARG A 83 -9.44 26.45 10.15
N LYS A 84 -9.10 25.24 10.63
CA LYS A 84 -8.34 25.05 11.87
C LYS A 84 -6.85 25.34 11.68
N TYR A 85 -6.30 25.04 10.51
CA TYR A 85 -4.89 25.17 10.18
C TYR A 85 -4.71 25.95 8.85
N PRO A 86 -4.87 27.28 8.84
CA PRO A 86 -4.85 28.08 7.60
C PRO A 86 -3.55 28.00 6.79
N ARG A 87 -2.42 27.70 7.45
CA ARG A 87 -1.11 27.57 6.77
C ARG A 87 -0.81 26.14 6.27
N ALA A 88 -1.52 25.17 6.78
CA ALA A 88 -1.31 23.76 6.44
C ALA A 88 -1.38 23.43 4.94
N PRO A 89 -2.23 24.11 4.11
CA PRO A 89 -2.23 23.86 2.66
C PRO A 89 -0.87 24.08 2.00
N CYS A 90 -0.05 25.03 2.50
CA CYS A 90 1.28 25.33 1.97
C CYS A 90 2.40 24.55 2.65
N GLU A 91 2.14 23.86 3.75
CA GLU A 91 3.17 23.12 4.48
C GLU A 91 3.63 21.87 3.72
N TRP A 92 4.93 21.59 3.78
CA TRP A 92 5.57 20.47 3.11
C TRP A 92 4.91 19.13 3.44
N GLY A 93 4.64 18.88 4.72
CA GLY A 93 4.05 17.60 5.17
C GLY A 93 2.70 17.26 4.53
N TRP A 94 1.95 18.27 4.09
CA TRP A 94 0.64 18.10 3.47
C TRP A 94 0.68 17.91 1.96
N GLN A 95 1.83 18.13 1.32
CA GLN A 95 1.97 17.96 -0.12
C GLN A 95 1.78 16.50 -0.54
N PHE A 96 1.28 16.27 -1.76
CA PHE A 96 1.13 14.93 -2.30
C PHE A 96 2.49 14.32 -2.67
N VAL A 97 2.71 13.06 -2.35
CA VAL A 97 3.91 12.31 -2.78
C VAL A 97 3.94 12.15 -4.30
N PHE A 98 2.77 12.09 -4.93
CA PHE A 98 2.63 11.95 -6.38
C PHE A 98 1.78 13.08 -6.96
N PRO A 99 2.34 14.30 -7.03
CA PRO A 99 1.62 15.46 -7.56
C PRO A 99 1.41 15.36 -9.07
N SER A 100 0.37 16.01 -9.57
CA SER A 100 0.12 16.17 -11.00
C SER A 100 1.22 16.99 -11.68
N HIS A 101 1.46 16.75 -12.95
CA HIS A 101 2.40 17.56 -13.76
C HIS A 101 1.91 19.00 -13.97
N LYS A 102 0.59 19.23 -13.92
CA LYS A 102 -0.03 20.52 -14.20
C LYS A 102 -0.75 21.07 -12.98
N LEU A 103 -0.74 22.37 -12.84
CA LEU A 103 -1.67 23.11 -11.99
C LEU A 103 -3.07 23.04 -12.64
N SER A 104 -4.11 23.03 -11.83
CA SER A 104 -5.49 23.05 -12.28
C SER A 104 -6.38 23.78 -11.29
N ALA A 105 -7.43 24.42 -11.80
CA ALA A 105 -8.46 25.00 -10.95
C ALA A 105 -9.24 23.89 -10.24
N ASP A 106 -9.43 24.04 -8.93
CA ASP A 106 -10.30 23.17 -8.15
C ASP A 106 -11.76 23.43 -8.58
N PRO A 107 -12.50 22.42 -9.05
CA PRO A 107 -13.86 22.61 -9.56
C PRO A 107 -14.84 23.20 -8.54
N ARG A 108 -14.57 23.03 -7.23
CA ARG A 108 -15.42 23.49 -6.14
C ARG A 108 -15.14 24.92 -5.71
N THR A 109 -13.87 25.34 -5.76
CA THR A 109 -13.44 26.63 -5.21
C THR A 109 -12.88 27.58 -6.26
N GLY A 110 -12.56 27.12 -7.45
CA GLY A 110 -11.88 27.87 -8.51
C GLY A 110 -10.39 28.13 -8.21
N VAL A 111 -9.89 27.78 -7.03
CA VAL A 111 -8.49 28.02 -6.65
C VAL A 111 -7.56 27.16 -7.49
N ILE A 112 -6.55 27.80 -8.09
CA ILE A 112 -5.51 27.11 -8.86
C ILE A 112 -4.53 26.47 -7.90
N ARG A 113 -4.41 25.15 -7.96
CA ARG A 113 -3.51 24.38 -7.11
C ARG A 113 -3.01 23.11 -7.80
N ARG A 114 -2.02 22.47 -7.21
CA ARG A 114 -1.51 21.18 -7.72
C ARG A 114 -2.20 20.03 -6.99
N HIS A 115 -2.99 19.26 -7.74
CA HIS A 115 -3.59 18.03 -7.25
C HIS A 115 -2.63 16.84 -7.39
N HIS A 116 -3.02 15.67 -6.88
CA HIS A 116 -2.35 14.41 -7.17
C HIS A 116 -2.53 13.99 -8.64
N VAL A 117 -1.71 13.07 -9.12
CA VAL A 117 -1.88 12.49 -10.47
C VAL A 117 -3.25 11.82 -10.63
N TYR A 118 -3.77 11.82 -11.84
CA TYR A 118 -5.06 11.20 -12.17
C TYR A 118 -4.99 9.67 -12.08
N GLU A 119 -6.10 9.03 -11.69
CA GLU A 119 -6.24 7.58 -11.58
C GLU A 119 -5.83 6.86 -12.89
N ASN A 120 -6.25 7.39 -14.02
CA ASN A 120 -5.95 6.83 -15.33
C ASN A 120 -4.45 6.80 -15.67
N TYR A 121 -3.65 7.66 -15.06
CA TYR A 121 -2.19 7.67 -15.29
C TYR A 121 -1.56 6.36 -14.83
N LEU A 122 -1.83 5.96 -13.58
CA LEU A 122 -1.30 4.71 -13.03
C LEU A 122 -1.96 3.49 -13.67
N ALA A 123 -3.27 3.51 -13.88
CA ALA A 123 -3.99 2.40 -14.50
C ALA A 123 -3.44 2.07 -15.90
N ARG A 124 -3.23 3.09 -16.75
CA ARG A 124 -2.62 2.91 -18.07
C ARG A 124 -1.16 2.45 -18.00
N GLY A 125 -0.40 2.92 -16.99
CA GLY A 125 0.97 2.49 -16.76
C GLY A 125 1.05 0.99 -16.43
N VAL A 126 0.19 0.51 -15.53
CA VAL A 126 0.10 -0.91 -15.16
C VAL A 126 -0.29 -1.77 -16.36
N GLN A 127 -1.29 -1.36 -17.13
CA GLN A 127 -1.71 -2.09 -18.34
C GLN A 127 -0.60 -2.16 -19.40
N ARG A 128 0.12 -1.06 -19.63
CA ARG A 128 1.27 -1.07 -20.55
C ARG A 128 2.37 -2.01 -20.11
N ALA A 129 2.72 -1.97 -18.81
CA ALA A 129 3.74 -2.85 -18.25
C ALA A 129 3.34 -4.33 -18.36
N ALA A 130 2.07 -4.66 -18.09
CA ALA A 130 1.55 -6.02 -18.24
C ALA A 130 1.65 -6.52 -19.68
N ARG A 131 1.27 -5.68 -20.67
CA ARG A 131 1.41 -6.03 -22.10
C ARG A 131 2.87 -6.22 -22.51
N ALA A 132 3.76 -5.33 -22.06
CA ALA A 132 5.19 -5.42 -22.34
C ALA A 132 5.83 -6.68 -21.73
N ALA A 133 5.29 -7.17 -20.61
CA ALA A 133 5.70 -8.41 -19.97
C ALA A 133 5.03 -9.67 -20.57
N GLY A 134 4.26 -9.55 -21.65
CA GLY A 134 3.56 -10.68 -22.28
C GLY A 134 2.42 -11.27 -21.45
N ILE A 135 1.91 -10.56 -20.43
CA ILE A 135 0.83 -11.04 -19.57
C ILE A 135 -0.50 -10.88 -20.32
N VAL A 136 -1.10 -12.00 -20.71
CA VAL A 136 -2.37 -12.05 -21.44
C VAL A 136 -3.57 -11.75 -20.55
N LYS A 137 -3.49 -12.10 -19.26
CA LYS A 137 -4.56 -11.86 -18.29
C LYS A 137 -4.76 -10.37 -18.05
N HIS A 138 -6.00 -9.96 -17.79
CA HIS A 138 -6.31 -8.59 -17.41
C HIS A 138 -5.62 -8.22 -16.09
N VAL A 139 -4.74 -7.22 -16.14
CA VAL A 139 -4.03 -6.68 -14.96
C VAL A 139 -4.51 -5.26 -14.69
N SER A 140 -4.89 -4.99 -13.46
CA SER A 140 -5.33 -3.68 -12.98
C SER A 140 -4.53 -3.28 -11.73
N CYS A 141 -4.69 -2.04 -11.29
CA CYS A 141 -4.14 -1.61 -9.99
C CYS A 141 -4.66 -2.48 -8.83
N HIS A 142 -5.89 -2.95 -8.93
CA HIS A 142 -6.48 -3.82 -7.91
C HIS A 142 -5.84 -5.21 -7.88
N THR A 143 -5.42 -5.71 -9.03
CA THR A 143 -4.67 -6.99 -9.14
C THR A 143 -3.38 -6.95 -8.31
N LEU A 144 -2.65 -5.83 -8.29
CA LEU A 144 -1.43 -5.69 -7.49
C LEU A 144 -1.71 -5.80 -5.99
N ARG A 145 -2.79 -5.16 -5.53
CA ARG A 145 -3.22 -5.29 -4.13
C ARG A 145 -3.74 -6.70 -3.81
N HIS A 146 -4.43 -7.35 -4.74
CA HIS A 146 -4.81 -8.76 -4.59
C HIS A 146 -3.59 -9.65 -4.45
N SER A 147 -2.58 -9.45 -5.29
CA SER A 147 -1.32 -10.20 -5.20
C SER A 147 -0.60 -9.98 -3.86
N PHE A 148 -0.63 -8.76 -3.29
CA PHE A 148 -0.12 -8.51 -1.95
C PHE A 148 -0.79 -9.41 -0.91
N ALA A 149 -2.13 -9.43 -0.88
CA ALA A 149 -2.87 -10.24 0.07
C ALA A 149 -2.61 -11.74 -0.11
N THR A 150 -2.65 -12.20 -1.36
CA THR A 150 -2.41 -13.60 -1.73
C THR A 150 -1.04 -14.07 -1.30
N HIS A 151 0.01 -13.31 -1.65
CA HIS A 151 1.39 -13.70 -1.32
C HIS A 151 1.68 -13.64 0.18
N LEU A 152 1.06 -12.74 0.95
CA LEU A 152 1.18 -12.76 2.40
C LEU A 152 0.58 -14.05 2.98
N LEU A 153 -0.62 -14.44 2.55
CA LEU A 153 -1.26 -15.68 3.00
C LEU A 153 -0.46 -16.92 2.56
N GLU A 154 0.08 -16.95 1.33
CA GLU A 154 0.95 -18.01 0.84
C GLU A 154 2.23 -18.15 1.65
N ASN A 155 2.76 -17.03 2.17
CA ASN A 155 3.92 -16.99 3.06
C ASN A 155 3.58 -17.27 4.53
N GLY A 156 2.33 -17.66 4.83
CA GLY A 156 1.92 -18.12 6.16
C GLY A 156 1.50 -17.03 7.13
N TYR A 157 1.35 -15.77 6.67
CA TYR A 157 0.78 -14.73 7.53
C TYR A 157 -0.70 -15.02 7.78
N ASP A 158 -1.15 -14.75 9.01
CA ASP A 158 -2.53 -15.00 9.38
C ASP A 158 -3.51 -14.02 8.71
N ILE A 159 -4.75 -14.45 8.55
CA ILE A 159 -5.78 -13.70 7.83
C ILE A 159 -6.18 -12.39 8.53
N ARG A 160 -6.05 -12.31 9.86
CA ARG A 160 -6.34 -11.10 10.63
C ARG A 160 -5.31 -10.03 10.36
N THR A 161 -4.01 -10.39 10.39
CA THR A 161 -2.93 -9.49 9.99
C THR A 161 -3.14 -8.95 8.58
N VAL A 162 -3.48 -9.82 7.61
CA VAL A 162 -3.76 -9.39 6.24
C VAL A 162 -5.00 -8.49 6.17
N GLN A 163 -6.06 -8.79 6.94
CA GLN A 163 -7.26 -7.95 7.04
C GLN A 163 -6.92 -6.54 7.52
N GLU A 164 -6.14 -6.42 8.58
CA GLU A 164 -5.73 -5.14 9.17
C GLU A 164 -4.89 -4.31 8.20
N LEU A 165 -3.87 -4.90 7.59
CA LEU A 165 -3.02 -4.25 6.58
C LEU A 165 -3.84 -3.74 5.38
N LEU A 166 -4.83 -4.51 4.95
CA LEU A 166 -5.72 -4.12 3.86
C LEU A 166 -6.78 -3.10 4.30
N GLY A 167 -7.08 -2.99 5.59
CA GLY A 167 -8.17 -2.18 6.10
C GLY A 167 -9.54 -2.66 5.60
N HIS A 168 -9.79 -3.95 5.70
CA HIS A 168 -11.10 -4.52 5.47
C HIS A 168 -11.90 -4.50 6.76
N SER A 169 -13.10 -3.91 6.72
CA SER A 169 -14.00 -3.81 7.86
C SER A 169 -14.55 -5.18 8.31
N SER A 170 -14.64 -6.14 7.37
CA SER A 170 -15.04 -7.51 7.64
C SER A 170 -13.96 -8.48 7.18
N VAL A 171 -13.75 -9.55 7.96
CA VAL A 171 -12.87 -10.64 7.58
C VAL A 171 -13.39 -11.38 6.34
N GLU A 172 -14.69 -11.42 6.11
CA GLU A 172 -15.32 -12.01 4.93
C GLU A 172 -14.74 -11.45 3.62
N THR A 173 -14.46 -10.13 3.60
CA THR A 173 -13.80 -9.49 2.46
C THR A 173 -12.38 -10.02 2.25
N THR A 174 -11.71 -10.51 3.28
CA THR A 174 -10.37 -11.09 3.22
C THR A 174 -10.44 -12.59 2.93
N MET A 175 -11.53 -13.24 3.31
CA MET A 175 -11.76 -14.66 3.05
C MET A 175 -11.76 -15.03 1.55
N ILE A 176 -11.99 -14.07 0.65
CA ILE A 176 -11.86 -14.29 -0.80
C ILE A 176 -10.46 -14.77 -1.22
N TYR A 177 -9.45 -14.52 -0.41
CA TYR A 177 -8.06 -14.94 -0.67
C TYR A 177 -7.72 -16.32 -0.10
N THR A 178 -8.58 -16.93 0.72
CA THR A 178 -8.29 -18.20 1.39
C THR A 178 -8.17 -19.39 0.45
N HIS A 179 -8.69 -19.26 -0.79
CA HIS A 179 -8.53 -20.31 -1.81
C HIS A 179 -7.05 -20.59 -2.14
N VAL A 180 -6.13 -19.63 -1.94
CA VAL A 180 -4.69 -19.83 -2.14
C VAL A 180 -4.03 -20.61 -1.00
N MET A 181 -4.62 -20.62 0.19
CA MET A 181 -4.15 -21.43 1.32
C MET A 181 -4.42 -22.92 1.11
N ASN A 182 -5.32 -23.27 0.18
CA ASN A 182 -5.73 -24.64 -0.10
C ASN A 182 -4.81 -25.32 -1.14
N LYS A 183 -3.54 -25.48 -0.82
CA LYS A 183 -2.60 -26.29 -1.63
C LYS A 183 -2.80 -27.76 -1.28
N GLY A 184 -3.66 -28.49 -2.06
CA GLY A 184 -3.93 -29.91 -1.88
C GLY A 184 -4.68 -30.23 -0.58
N GLY A 185 -5.71 -31.11 -0.60
CA GLY A 185 -6.43 -31.53 0.60
C GLY A 185 -6.81 -30.43 1.58
N ARG A 186 -7.16 -29.22 1.08
CA ARG A 186 -7.36 -27.97 1.86
C ARG A 186 -6.10 -27.39 2.53
N GLY A 187 -4.89 -27.74 2.05
CA GLY A 187 -3.64 -27.23 2.59
C GLY A 187 -3.26 -27.76 3.98
N VAL A 188 -4.00 -28.75 4.46
CA VAL A 188 -3.77 -29.34 5.78
C VAL A 188 -3.03 -30.67 5.60
N ARG A 189 -1.92 -30.85 6.32
CA ARG A 189 -1.27 -32.17 6.43
C ARG A 189 -2.16 -33.10 7.26
N SER A 190 -2.31 -34.34 6.81
CA SER A 190 -2.99 -35.37 7.60
C SER A 190 -2.27 -35.52 8.97
N PRO A 191 -3.01 -35.62 10.08
CA PRO A 191 -2.41 -35.95 11.39
C PRO A 191 -1.58 -37.23 11.34
N LEU A 192 -1.96 -38.21 10.47
CA LEU A 192 -1.21 -39.44 10.27
C LEU A 192 0.18 -39.19 9.65
N ASP A 193 0.28 -38.27 8.69
CA ASP A 193 1.53 -37.93 8.03
C ASP A 193 2.42 -37.08 8.93
N ALA A 194 1.85 -36.30 9.87
CA ALA A 194 2.57 -35.50 10.84
C ALA A 194 3.26 -36.41 11.89
N GLN A 195 2.70 -37.55 12.22
CA GLN A 195 3.31 -38.49 13.17
C GLN A 195 4.49 -39.27 12.57
N ALA A 196 4.51 -39.47 11.25
CA ALA A 196 5.61 -40.19 10.58
C ALA A 196 6.92 -39.35 10.52
N ALA A 197 6.85 -38.02 10.65
CA ALA A 197 8.02 -37.11 10.61
C ALA A 197 8.62 -36.80 11.99
N GLY A 198 8.05 -37.30 13.08
CA GLY A 198 8.35 -36.88 14.45
C GLY A 198 8.58 -37.97 15.48
N ALA A 199 9.04 -39.17 15.09
CA ALA A 199 9.52 -40.12 16.08
C ALA A 199 10.99 -39.86 16.39
N PRO A 200 11.35 -39.25 17.56
CA PRO A 200 12.75 -39.25 18.00
C PRO A 200 13.18 -40.66 18.29
N GLU A 201 14.27 -41.09 17.69
CA GLU A 201 14.93 -42.36 17.91
C GLU A 201 15.14 -42.53 19.44
N ARG A 202 14.42 -43.46 20.05
CA ARG A 202 14.62 -43.80 21.46
C ARG A 202 15.98 -44.49 21.57
N THR A 203 17.02 -43.70 21.95
CA THR A 203 18.30 -44.24 22.37
C THR A 203 18.08 -45.14 23.57
N ARG A 204 18.29 -46.46 23.37
CA ARG A 204 18.30 -47.47 24.42
C ARG A 204 19.43 -47.17 25.39
N PRO A 205 19.22 -47.10 26.72
CA PRO A 205 20.30 -46.98 27.68
C PRO A 205 21.21 -48.23 27.63
N PRO A 206 22.52 -48.09 27.81
CA PRO A 206 23.46 -49.21 27.83
C PRO A 206 23.12 -50.14 29.00
N ARG A 207 23.09 -51.45 28.72
CA ARG A 207 23.00 -52.48 29.77
C ARG A 207 24.23 -52.42 30.64
N ALA A 208 24.03 -52.25 31.94
CA ALA A 208 25.06 -52.41 32.93
C ALA A 208 25.51 -53.90 32.97
N ALA A 209 26.84 -54.07 32.98
CA ALA A 209 27.51 -55.36 33.22
C ALA A 209 27.53 -55.71 34.70
#